data_ee878b1cf8832d21bf379a9e789fc5ea
#
_entry.id   ee878b1cf8832d21bf379a9e789fc5ea
#
_cell.length_a   1.000
_cell.length_b   1.000
_cell.length_c   1.000
_cell.angle_alpha   90.00
_cell.angle_beta   90.00
_cell.angle_gamma   90.00
#
_symmetry.space_group_name_H-M   'P 1'
#
loop_
_entity.id
_entity.type
_entity.pdbx_description
1 polymer ?
#
loop_
_entity_poly.entity_id
_entity_poly.type
_entity_poly.pdbx_seq_one_letter_code
_entity_poly.pdbx_strand_id
1 'polypeptide(L)'
;MLFRSVAGCDTPYTIPLPGRHHVQDALAAVAVCRQLGLPEEAIRQGLEGAAVPGRAQVFPNHRGIRVVVDYAHNAASFRAILSCLHCYPHGNIIVVFGAGGNRPPMRRLDMAQVAAELADCAIVTTDNPRWEPVEDICRSITQALGRQIPWEVIYDRREAIFRALDLAQPGDMVALLGKGHEGYIETCGLRLPFSEWTVLEEYFHRQP
;
A
#
# COMPACT_ATOMS: atom_id res chain seq x y z
N MET A 1 6.39 15.04 -4.21
CA MET A 1 6.77 15.75 -2.94
C MET A 1 8.02 16.55 -3.17
N LEU A 2 8.08 17.78 -2.66
CA LEU A 2 9.25 18.65 -2.73
C LEU A 2 10.04 18.59 -1.41
N PHE A 3 11.36 18.40 -1.47
CA PHE A 3 12.22 18.44 -0.27
C PHE A 3 13.53 19.17 -0.54
N ARG A 4 14.11 19.81 0.50
CA ARG A 4 15.28 20.70 0.40
C ARG A 4 16.47 20.29 1.26
N SER A 5 16.38 19.22 2.02
CA SER A 5 17.35 18.91 3.09
C SER A 5 18.52 18.08 2.60
N VAL A 6 19.24 18.53 1.57
CA VAL A 6 20.52 17.91 1.21
C VAL A 6 21.60 18.98 1.37
N ALA A 7 22.57 18.74 2.25
CA ALA A 7 23.66 19.69 2.49
C ALA A 7 24.42 19.98 1.17
N GLY A 8 24.65 21.26 0.90
CA GLY A 8 25.34 21.72 -0.31
C GLY A 8 24.47 21.73 -1.59
N CYS A 9 23.14 21.70 -1.46
CA CYS A 9 22.24 21.84 -2.60
C CYS A 9 21.26 22.99 -2.36
N ASP A 10 21.36 24.06 -3.15
CA ASP A 10 20.48 25.22 -3.08
C ASP A 10 19.14 25.00 -3.80
N THR A 11 19.08 24.03 -4.70
CA THR A 11 17.88 23.70 -5.48
C THR A 11 17.16 22.51 -4.89
N PRO A 12 15.82 22.56 -4.71
CA PRO A 12 15.08 21.45 -4.15
C PRO A 12 14.99 20.26 -5.11
N TYR A 13 14.88 19.06 -4.56
CA TYR A 13 14.50 17.85 -5.31
C TYR A 13 13.01 17.65 -5.28
N THR A 14 12.47 17.08 -6.35
CA THR A 14 11.08 16.66 -6.46
C THR A 14 11.02 15.15 -6.68
N ILE A 15 10.11 14.47 -5.98
CA ILE A 15 9.78 13.07 -6.23
C ILE A 15 8.26 12.92 -6.41
N PRO A 16 7.80 12.12 -7.36
CA PRO A 16 6.36 11.89 -7.56
C PRO A 16 5.75 10.96 -6.49
N LEU A 17 6.59 10.28 -5.71
CA LEU A 17 6.17 9.36 -4.65
C LEU A 17 5.76 10.13 -3.39
N PRO A 18 4.57 9.86 -2.81
CA PRO A 18 4.09 10.53 -1.61
C PRO A 18 4.70 9.91 -0.32
N GLY A 19 4.79 10.72 0.75
CA GLY A 19 5.20 10.27 2.09
C GLY A 19 6.68 10.51 2.44
N ARG A 20 6.93 10.75 3.76
CA ARG A 20 8.29 11.04 4.28
C ARG A 20 9.27 9.89 4.07
N HIS A 21 8.79 8.65 4.10
CA HIS A 21 9.64 7.47 3.89
C HIS A 21 10.26 7.46 2.48
N HIS A 22 9.52 7.85 1.45
CA HIS A 22 10.09 7.98 0.10
C HIS A 22 11.10 9.14 -0.03
N VAL A 23 10.98 10.18 0.81
CA VAL A 23 12.04 11.21 0.89
C VAL A 23 13.33 10.62 1.46
N GLN A 24 13.24 9.74 2.47
CA GLN A 24 14.42 9.05 3.00
C GLN A 24 15.08 8.14 1.96
N ASP A 25 14.28 7.39 1.20
CA ASP A 25 14.77 6.57 0.08
C ASP A 25 15.46 7.43 -0.99
N ALA A 26 14.85 8.56 -1.36
CA ALA A 26 15.42 9.50 -2.31
C ALA A 26 16.74 10.13 -1.81
N LEU A 27 16.84 10.47 -0.52
CA LEU A 27 18.07 10.97 0.09
C LEU A 27 19.20 9.95 0.01
N ALA A 28 18.89 8.66 0.24
CA ALA A 28 19.88 7.60 0.08
C ALA A 28 20.33 7.47 -1.38
N ALA A 29 19.40 7.53 -2.33
CA ALA A 29 19.73 7.52 -3.76
C ALA A 29 20.60 8.71 -4.16
N VAL A 30 20.28 9.94 -3.70
CA VAL A 30 21.12 11.15 -3.93
C VAL A 30 22.52 10.94 -3.41
N ALA A 31 22.66 10.44 -2.17
CA ALA A 31 23.97 10.21 -1.56
C ALA A 31 24.82 9.23 -2.37
N VAL A 32 24.26 8.13 -2.84
CA VAL A 32 24.93 7.14 -3.68
C VAL A 32 25.33 7.75 -5.03
N CYS A 33 24.40 8.44 -5.71
CA CYS A 33 24.64 9.05 -7.01
C CYS A 33 25.76 10.11 -6.95
N ARG A 34 25.78 10.94 -5.90
CA ARG A 34 26.87 11.91 -5.67
C ARG A 34 28.21 11.22 -5.44
N GLN A 35 28.23 10.13 -4.65
CA GLN A 35 29.45 9.36 -4.43
C GLN A 35 30.01 8.73 -5.71
N LEU A 36 29.12 8.40 -6.65
CA LEU A 36 29.47 7.91 -7.99
C LEU A 36 29.87 9.04 -8.97
N GLY A 37 29.82 10.29 -8.54
CA GLY A 37 30.21 11.46 -9.36
C GLY A 37 29.19 11.85 -10.43
N LEU A 38 27.91 11.45 -10.27
CA LEU A 38 26.88 11.85 -11.23
C LEU A 38 26.58 13.36 -11.11
N PRO A 39 26.34 14.05 -12.26
CA PRO A 39 25.95 15.45 -12.26
C PRO A 39 24.64 15.68 -11.48
N GLU A 40 24.57 16.76 -10.71
CA GLU A 40 23.42 17.10 -9.87
C GLU A 40 22.11 17.19 -10.67
N GLU A 41 22.16 17.71 -11.88
CA GLU A 41 21.02 17.80 -12.78
C GLU A 41 20.50 16.43 -13.22
N ALA A 42 21.38 15.46 -13.48
CA ALA A 42 20.99 14.09 -13.82
C ALA A 42 20.32 13.39 -12.64
N ILE A 43 20.81 13.64 -11.40
CA ILE A 43 20.19 13.12 -10.18
C ILE A 43 18.77 13.69 -10.02
N ARG A 44 18.58 14.98 -10.25
CA ARG A 44 17.29 15.67 -10.16
C ARG A 44 16.29 15.09 -11.17
N GLN A 45 16.67 15.02 -12.43
CA GLN A 45 15.82 14.47 -13.50
C GLN A 45 15.45 13.02 -13.23
N GLY A 46 16.39 12.20 -12.75
CA GLY A 46 16.13 10.81 -12.36
C GLY A 46 15.12 10.68 -11.23
N LEU A 47 15.17 11.56 -10.23
CA LEU A 47 14.21 11.57 -9.13
C LEU A 47 12.81 12.07 -9.54
N GLU A 48 12.74 13.08 -10.41
CA GLU A 48 11.46 13.59 -10.93
C GLU A 48 10.72 12.56 -11.79
N GLY A 49 11.45 11.69 -12.46
CA GLY A 49 10.90 10.57 -13.25
C GLY A 49 10.72 9.27 -12.46
N ALA A 50 11.04 9.25 -11.16
CA ALA A 50 11.03 8.02 -10.38
C ALA A 50 9.62 7.43 -10.24
N ALA A 51 9.42 6.21 -10.73
CA ALA A 51 8.22 5.42 -10.52
C ALA A 51 8.61 4.05 -9.99
N VAL A 52 8.03 3.68 -8.86
CA VAL A 52 8.27 2.36 -8.25
C VAL A 52 6.93 1.61 -8.19
N PRO A 53 6.73 0.59 -9.04
CA PRO A 53 5.49 -0.17 -9.06
C PRO A 53 5.15 -0.72 -7.66
N GLY A 54 3.88 -0.61 -7.26
CA GLY A 54 3.39 -1.09 -5.98
C GLY A 54 3.93 -0.34 -4.75
N ARG A 55 4.40 0.91 -4.92
CA ARG A 55 4.80 1.80 -3.82
C ARG A 55 3.98 3.08 -3.88
N ALA A 56 2.99 3.19 -2.98
CA ALA A 56 2.02 4.29 -2.95
C ALA A 56 1.48 4.64 -4.35
N GLN A 57 1.33 3.62 -5.20
CA GLN A 57 0.93 3.77 -6.60
C GLN A 57 -0.56 4.06 -6.68
N VAL A 58 -0.92 5.20 -7.26
CA VAL A 58 -2.31 5.62 -7.43
C VAL A 58 -2.86 5.04 -8.73
N PHE A 59 -4.00 4.34 -8.64
CA PHE A 59 -4.71 3.84 -9.81
C PHE A 59 -5.67 4.91 -10.34
N PRO A 60 -5.57 5.31 -11.63
CA PRO A 60 -6.47 6.31 -12.23
C PRO A 60 -7.88 5.72 -12.39
N ASN A 61 -8.91 6.49 -12.02
CA ASN A 61 -10.30 6.09 -12.19
C ASN A 61 -11.22 7.30 -12.29
N HIS A 62 -12.45 7.06 -12.76
CA HIS A 62 -13.47 8.10 -13.01
C HIS A 62 -14.50 8.26 -11.88
N ARG A 63 -14.44 7.43 -10.82
CA ARG A 63 -15.43 7.45 -9.71
C ARG A 63 -15.17 8.53 -8.65
N GLY A 64 -14.09 9.29 -8.77
CA GLY A 64 -13.74 10.31 -7.78
C GLY A 64 -13.23 9.73 -6.46
N ILE A 65 -12.91 8.42 -6.41
CA ILE A 65 -12.24 7.75 -5.30
C ILE A 65 -10.73 7.71 -5.55
N ARG A 66 -9.93 7.63 -4.49
CA ARG A 66 -8.48 7.43 -4.63
C ARG A 66 -8.12 6.01 -4.28
N VAL A 67 -7.65 5.24 -5.26
CA VAL A 67 -7.18 3.87 -5.05
C VAL A 67 -5.67 3.86 -5.00
N VAL A 68 -5.09 3.34 -3.90
CA VAL A 68 -3.65 3.29 -3.67
C VAL A 68 -3.21 1.85 -3.48
N VAL A 69 -2.22 1.42 -4.26
CA VAL A 69 -1.59 0.09 -4.18
C VAL A 69 -0.22 0.24 -3.52
N ASP A 70 0.02 -0.49 -2.43
CA ASP A 70 1.30 -0.44 -1.72
C ASP A 70 1.76 -1.80 -1.19
N TYR A 71 3.07 -2.00 -1.16
CA TYR A 71 3.71 -3.22 -0.65
C TYR A 71 3.84 -3.24 0.89
N ALA A 72 3.28 -2.30 1.61
CA ALA A 72 3.30 -2.27 3.07
C ALA A 72 2.79 -3.60 3.65
N HIS A 73 3.62 -4.28 4.43
CA HIS A 73 3.36 -5.62 4.95
C HIS A 73 3.87 -5.83 6.39
N ASN A 74 4.08 -4.74 7.13
CA ASN A 74 4.40 -4.71 8.55
C ASN A 74 3.88 -3.42 9.17
N ALA A 75 3.83 -3.33 10.51
CA ALA A 75 3.24 -2.20 11.23
C ALA A 75 3.88 -0.85 10.88
N ALA A 76 5.21 -0.80 10.74
CA ALA A 76 5.91 0.45 10.43
C ALA A 76 5.52 0.97 9.03
N SER A 77 5.50 0.10 8.02
CA SER A 77 5.08 0.46 6.67
C SER A 77 3.58 0.76 6.58
N PHE A 78 2.72 0.04 7.31
CA PHE A 78 1.29 0.37 7.43
C PHE A 78 1.10 1.77 7.98
N ARG A 79 1.78 2.09 9.10
CA ARG A 79 1.71 3.43 9.69
C ARG A 79 2.22 4.51 8.74
N ALA A 80 3.31 4.24 8.03
CA ALA A 80 3.87 5.18 7.08
C ALA A 80 2.91 5.52 5.93
N ILE A 81 2.32 4.50 5.29
CA ILE A 81 1.41 4.73 4.17
C ILE A 81 0.07 5.31 4.64
N LEU A 82 -0.58 4.76 5.67
CA LEU A 82 -1.86 5.27 6.15
C LEU A 82 -1.74 6.70 6.68
N SER A 83 -0.69 7.03 7.46
CA SER A 83 -0.42 8.42 7.88
C SER A 83 -0.15 9.35 6.69
N CYS A 84 0.46 8.83 5.62
CA CYS A 84 0.65 9.62 4.40
C CYS A 84 -0.69 9.92 3.73
N LEU A 85 -1.63 8.98 3.69
CA LEU A 85 -2.96 9.19 3.10
C LEU A 85 -3.73 10.29 3.86
N HIS A 86 -3.63 10.35 5.18
CA HIS A 86 -4.24 11.42 5.99
C HIS A 86 -3.70 12.83 5.69
N CYS A 87 -2.55 12.96 5.02
CA CYS A 87 -2.04 14.27 4.61
C CYS A 87 -2.78 14.88 3.41
N TYR A 88 -3.69 14.14 2.78
CA TYR A 88 -4.47 14.58 1.63
C TYR A 88 -5.94 14.72 2.02
N PRO A 89 -6.70 15.63 1.38
CA PRO A 89 -8.15 15.67 1.55
C PRO A 89 -8.78 14.33 1.21
N HIS A 90 -9.56 13.77 2.12
CA HIS A 90 -10.23 12.48 1.94
C HIS A 90 -11.53 12.40 2.75
N GLY A 91 -12.41 11.49 2.33
CA GLY A 91 -13.52 10.96 3.11
C GLY A 91 -13.04 9.82 4.01
N ASN A 92 -13.61 8.63 3.87
CA ASN A 92 -13.17 7.45 4.60
C ASN A 92 -11.94 6.80 3.96
N ILE A 93 -11.12 6.17 4.79
CA ILE A 93 -10.02 5.30 4.36
C ILE A 93 -10.46 3.85 4.58
N ILE A 94 -10.65 3.12 3.47
CA ILE A 94 -10.98 1.69 3.46
C ILE A 94 -9.68 0.93 3.17
N VAL A 95 -9.21 0.09 4.11
CA VAL A 95 -8.00 -0.69 3.92
C VAL A 95 -8.33 -2.14 3.56
N VAL A 96 -7.71 -2.67 2.49
CA VAL A 96 -7.78 -4.08 2.10
C VAL A 96 -6.41 -4.71 2.36
N PHE A 97 -6.35 -5.70 3.24
CA PHE A 97 -5.09 -6.33 3.58
C PHE A 97 -5.24 -7.76 4.10
N GLY A 98 -4.18 -8.50 4.02
CA GLY A 98 -3.98 -9.79 4.65
C GLY A 98 -2.61 -9.86 5.29
N ALA A 99 -2.19 -11.06 5.65
CA ALA A 99 -0.85 -11.29 6.15
C ALA A 99 -0.24 -12.56 5.57
N GLY A 100 1.08 -12.55 5.41
CA GLY A 100 1.80 -13.74 4.99
C GLY A 100 1.78 -14.82 6.08
N GLY A 101 1.46 -16.05 5.70
CA GLY A 101 1.57 -17.23 6.54
C GLY A 101 3.02 -17.62 6.81
N ASN A 102 3.25 -18.49 7.81
CA ASN A 102 4.58 -18.90 8.25
C ASN A 102 5.48 -17.71 8.61
N ARG A 103 4.91 -16.69 9.21
CA ARG A 103 5.60 -15.49 9.75
C ARG A 103 5.21 -15.33 11.22
N PRO A 104 6.04 -14.62 12.03
CA PRO A 104 5.71 -14.36 13.42
C PRO A 104 4.30 -13.77 13.58
N PRO A 105 3.42 -14.36 14.42
CA PRO A 105 2.03 -13.92 14.58
C PRO A 105 1.89 -12.45 14.98
N MET A 106 2.80 -11.94 15.81
CA MET A 106 2.81 -10.54 16.27
C MET A 106 2.73 -9.55 15.10
N ARG A 107 3.38 -9.88 13.96
CA ARG A 107 3.39 -9.02 12.79
C ARG A 107 1.99 -8.69 12.26
N ARG A 108 1.09 -9.69 12.24
CA ARG A 108 -0.30 -9.50 11.79
C ARG A 108 -1.15 -8.75 12.80
N LEU A 109 -0.86 -8.97 14.10
CA LEU A 109 -1.53 -8.25 15.18
C LEU A 109 -1.16 -6.75 15.15
N ASP A 110 0.13 -6.45 15.02
CA ASP A 110 0.62 -5.08 14.95
C ASP A 110 0.08 -4.33 13.72
N MET A 111 -0.02 -5.01 12.54
CA MET A 111 -0.66 -4.42 11.35
C MET A 111 -2.13 -4.12 11.58
N ALA A 112 -2.87 -5.05 12.22
CA ALA A 112 -4.28 -4.86 12.54
C ALA A 112 -4.50 -3.68 13.49
N GLN A 113 -3.65 -3.52 14.50
CA GLN A 113 -3.70 -2.37 15.42
C GLN A 113 -3.50 -1.04 14.68
N VAL A 114 -2.51 -0.97 13.79
CA VAL A 114 -2.29 0.23 12.98
C VAL A 114 -3.47 0.51 12.03
N ALA A 115 -4.06 -0.52 11.44
CA ALA A 115 -5.27 -0.38 10.63
C ALA A 115 -6.46 0.16 11.47
N ALA A 116 -6.65 -0.36 12.69
CA ALA A 116 -7.69 0.11 13.61
C ALA A 116 -7.51 1.58 14.05
N GLU A 117 -6.25 2.05 14.13
CA GLU A 117 -5.94 3.43 14.51
C GLU A 117 -6.09 4.43 13.35
N LEU A 118 -5.84 4.01 12.11
CA LEU A 118 -5.63 4.89 10.97
C LEU A 118 -6.55 4.64 9.76
N ALA A 119 -7.46 3.68 9.85
CA ALA A 119 -8.46 3.44 8.82
C ALA A 119 -9.88 3.53 9.41
N ASP A 120 -10.86 3.79 8.55
CA ASP A 120 -12.27 3.87 8.94
C ASP A 120 -12.99 2.54 8.75
N CYS A 121 -12.48 1.67 7.86
CA CYS A 121 -13.01 0.35 7.60
C CYS A 121 -11.89 -0.59 7.12
N ALA A 122 -11.97 -1.88 7.46
CA ALA A 122 -11.03 -2.89 7.02
C ALA A 122 -11.71 -4.06 6.31
N ILE A 123 -11.14 -4.48 5.16
CA ILE A 123 -11.47 -5.75 4.53
C ILE A 123 -10.27 -6.67 4.65
N VAL A 124 -10.43 -7.71 5.46
CA VAL A 124 -9.38 -8.70 5.73
C VAL A 124 -9.48 -9.83 4.70
N THR A 125 -8.36 -10.14 4.06
CA THR A 125 -8.34 -11.06 2.93
C THR A 125 -7.04 -11.87 2.86
N THR A 126 -6.92 -12.74 1.86
CA THR A 126 -5.71 -13.51 1.57
C THR A 126 -4.57 -12.61 1.09
N ASP A 127 -3.37 -12.88 1.58
CA ASP A 127 -2.10 -12.39 1.03
C ASP A 127 -1.30 -13.59 0.45
N ASN A 128 -0.23 -14.03 1.08
CA ASN A 128 0.52 -15.25 0.77
C ASN A 128 0.40 -16.22 1.95
N PRO A 129 -0.66 -17.04 2.03
CA PRO A 129 -0.90 -17.91 3.19
C PRO A 129 0.17 -18.99 3.35
N ARG A 130 0.87 -19.36 2.26
CA ARG A 130 1.85 -20.44 2.23
C ARG A 130 1.25 -21.76 2.72
N TRP A 131 1.69 -22.23 3.88
CA TRP A 131 1.23 -23.50 4.48
C TRP A 131 0.25 -23.30 5.64
N GLU A 132 -0.10 -22.05 5.98
CA GLU A 132 -1.01 -21.70 7.07
C GLU A 132 -2.44 -21.50 6.53
N PRO A 133 -3.48 -22.06 7.19
CA PRO A 133 -4.87 -21.82 6.80
C PRO A 133 -5.21 -20.33 6.77
N VAL A 134 -5.82 -19.87 5.70
CA VAL A 134 -6.21 -18.45 5.52
C VAL A 134 -7.17 -18.00 6.63
N GLU A 135 -8.06 -18.90 7.04
CA GLU A 135 -9.04 -18.67 8.11
C GLU A 135 -8.38 -18.32 9.44
N ASP A 136 -7.26 -18.97 9.77
CA ASP A 136 -6.53 -18.75 11.01
C ASP A 136 -5.76 -17.42 10.98
N ILE A 137 -5.21 -17.08 9.81
CA ILE A 137 -4.58 -15.78 9.56
C ILE A 137 -5.60 -14.66 9.74
N CYS A 138 -6.74 -14.75 9.03
CA CYS A 138 -7.79 -13.74 9.09
C CYS A 138 -8.39 -13.62 10.49
N ARG A 139 -8.62 -14.75 11.19
CA ARG A 139 -9.08 -14.77 12.57
C ARG A 139 -8.15 -14.01 13.51
N SER A 140 -6.84 -14.21 13.37
CA SER A 140 -5.84 -13.49 14.18
C SER A 140 -5.90 -11.99 13.95
N ILE A 141 -6.06 -11.56 12.69
CA ILE A 141 -6.19 -10.14 12.32
C ILE A 141 -7.46 -9.54 12.90
N THR A 142 -8.62 -10.20 12.72
CA THR A 142 -9.91 -9.68 13.18
C THR A 142 -10.03 -9.64 14.71
N GLN A 143 -9.39 -10.57 15.41
CA GLN A 143 -9.28 -10.51 16.87
C GLN A 143 -8.51 -9.27 17.34
N ALA A 144 -7.46 -8.88 16.63
CA ALA A 144 -6.67 -7.68 16.95
C ALA A 144 -7.38 -6.38 16.55
N LEU A 145 -8.15 -6.37 15.44
CA LEU A 145 -9.03 -5.25 15.06
C LEU A 145 -10.12 -5.02 16.10
N GLY A 146 -10.64 -6.09 16.69
CA GLY A 146 -11.68 -6.04 17.69
C GLY A 146 -12.96 -5.35 17.17
N ARG A 147 -13.42 -4.33 17.90
CA ARG A 147 -14.60 -3.50 17.56
C ARG A 147 -14.23 -2.03 17.34
N GLN A 148 -12.97 -1.73 17.09
CA GLN A 148 -12.49 -0.34 16.98
C GLN A 148 -12.97 0.30 15.67
N ILE A 149 -12.98 -0.46 14.59
CA ILE A 149 -13.50 -0.06 13.27
C ILE A 149 -14.39 -1.17 12.70
N PRO A 150 -15.31 -0.89 11.78
CA PRO A 150 -16.00 -1.91 10.98
C PRO A 150 -15.02 -2.74 10.17
N TRP A 151 -15.26 -4.05 10.09
CA TRP A 151 -14.47 -4.93 9.23
C TRP A 151 -15.30 -6.06 8.64
N GLU A 152 -14.87 -6.53 7.48
CA GLU A 152 -15.38 -7.73 6.82
C GLU A 152 -14.22 -8.70 6.52
N VAL A 153 -14.51 -10.01 6.45
CA VAL A 153 -13.55 -11.03 5.98
C VAL A 153 -14.04 -11.57 4.64
N ILE A 154 -13.23 -11.43 3.62
CA ILE A 154 -13.47 -11.98 2.29
C ILE A 154 -12.19 -12.67 1.84
N TYR A 155 -12.17 -13.99 1.83
CA TYR A 155 -10.95 -14.77 1.56
C TYR A 155 -10.42 -14.60 0.15
N ASP A 156 -11.30 -14.51 -0.85
CA ASP A 156 -10.90 -14.18 -2.21
C ASP A 156 -10.48 -12.71 -2.29
N ARG A 157 -9.19 -12.46 -2.59
CA ARG A 157 -8.64 -11.10 -2.61
C ARG A 157 -9.23 -10.25 -3.74
N ARG A 158 -9.59 -10.86 -4.86
CA ARG A 158 -10.26 -10.16 -5.96
C ARG A 158 -11.62 -9.64 -5.51
N GLU A 159 -12.44 -10.49 -4.90
CA GLU A 159 -13.76 -10.12 -4.37
C GLU A 159 -13.64 -9.11 -3.21
N ALA A 160 -12.60 -9.23 -2.39
CA ALA A 160 -12.30 -8.26 -1.32
C ALA A 160 -12.01 -6.86 -1.90
N ILE A 161 -11.24 -6.77 -2.99
CA ILE A 161 -10.97 -5.51 -3.68
C ILE A 161 -12.26 -4.94 -4.28
N PHE A 162 -13.07 -5.76 -4.94
CA PHE A 162 -14.36 -5.34 -5.51
C PHE A 162 -15.28 -4.80 -4.40
N ARG A 163 -15.37 -5.50 -3.28
CA ARG A 163 -16.17 -5.07 -2.14
C ARG A 163 -15.71 -3.72 -1.59
N ALA A 164 -14.41 -3.49 -1.45
CA ALA A 164 -13.88 -2.20 -1.02
C ALA A 164 -14.24 -1.07 -1.97
N LEU A 165 -14.15 -1.34 -3.27
CA LEU A 165 -14.51 -0.36 -4.31
C LEU A 165 -16.03 -0.08 -4.32
N ASP A 166 -16.88 -1.10 -4.08
CA ASP A 166 -18.33 -0.93 -3.98
C ASP A 166 -18.75 -0.10 -2.77
N LEU A 167 -18.04 -0.23 -1.65
CA LEU A 167 -18.29 0.56 -0.43
C LEU A 167 -17.87 2.02 -0.58
N ALA A 168 -16.82 2.28 -1.36
CA ALA A 168 -16.22 3.60 -1.45
C ALA A 168 -17.13 4.60 -2.17
N GLN A 169 -17.27 5.79 -1.61
CA GLN A 169 -17.97 6.95 -2.15
C GLN A 169 -16.97 7.96 -2.77
N PRO A 170 -17.41 8.85 -3.66
CA PRO A 170 -16.55 9.93 -4.15
C PRO A 170 -15.90 10.70 -2.99
N GLY A 171 -14.59 10.87 -3.06
CA GLY A 171 -13.77 11.46 -2.00
C GLY A 171 -13.11 10.45 -1.08
N ASP A 172 -13.56 9.20 -1.02
CA ASP A 172 -12.94 8.15 -0.20
C ASP A 172 -11.61 7.65 -0.79
N MET A 173 -10.82 7.01 0.07
CA MET A 173 -9.59 6.32 -0.30
C MET A 173 -9.71 4.82 -0.07
N VAL A 174 -9.28 4.03 -1.04
CA VAL A 174 -9.14 2.57 -0.93
C VAL A 174 -7.65 2.24 -0.95
N ALA A 175 -7.12 1.70 0.15
CA ALA A 175 -5.72 1.32 0.28
C ALA A 175 -5.59 -0.21 0.17
N LEU A 176 -5.01 -0.70 -0.93
CA LEU A 176 -4.68 -2.10 -1.14
C LEU A 176 -3.25 -2.34 -0.63
N LEU A 177 -3.13 -3.03 0.50
CA LEU A 177 -1.85 -3.19 1.19
C LEU A 177 -1.39 -4.65 1.23
N GLY A 178 -0.08 -4.84 1.14
CA GLY A 178 0.60 -6.13 1.26
C GLY A 178 1.24 -6.63 -0.03
N LYS A 179 0.50 -6.63 -1.14
CA LYS A 179 0.92 -7.19 -2.43
C LYS A 179 1.76 -6.23 -3.26
N GLY A 180 1.34 -4.98 -3.35
CA GLY A 180 2.04 -3.99 -4.17
C GLY A 180 2.29 -4.48 -5.60
N HIS A 181 3.55 -4.71 -5.95
CA HIS A 181 3.97 -5.19 -7.28
C HIS A 181 4.00 -6.73 -7.41
N GLU A 182 3.69 -7.49 -6.38
CA GLU A 182 3.69 -8.96 -6.49
C GLU A 182 2.64 -9.45 -7.48
N GLY A 183 3.08 -10.26 -8.45
CA GLY A 183 2.23 -10.83 -9.50
C GLY A 183 1.66 -12.23 -9.16
N TYR A 184 1.60 -12.62 -7.88
CA TYR A 184 1.15 -13.95 -7.46
C TYR A 184 0.61 -13.99 -6.03
N ILE A 185 -0.14 -15.05 -5.72
CA ILE A 185 -0.45 -15.50 -4.36
C ILE A 185 0.25 -16.84 -4.15
N GLU A 186 1.05 -16.95 -3.08
CA GLU A 186 1.76 -18.17 -2.71
C GLU A 186 0.92 -18.98 -1.72
N THR A 187 0.53 -20.20 -2.11
CA THR A 187 -0.23 -21.14 -1.27
C THR A 187 0.28 -22.57 -1.48
N CYS A 188 0.54 -23.31 -0.40
CA CYS A 188 1.03 -24.70 -0.41
C CYS A 188 2.20 -24.94 -1.38
N GLY A 189 3.15 -24.01 -1.44
CA GLY A 189 4.31 -24.08 -2.34
C GLY A 189 4.03 -23.73 -3.80
N LEU A 190 2.78 -23.40 -4.15
CA LEU A 190 2.39 -22.97 -5.49
C LEU A 190 2.29 -21.44 -5.55
N ARG A 191 2.67 -20.87 -6.69
CA ARG A 191 2.45 -19.45 -7.00
C ARG A 191 1.35 -19.33 -8.04
N LEU A 192 0.19 -18.86 -7.60
CA LEU A 192 -0.95 -18.62 -8.47
C LEU A 192 -0.88 -17.19 -9.01
N PRO A 193 -1.00 -16.96 -10.34
CA PRO A 193 -0.99 -15.61 -10.90
C PRO A 193 -2.05 -14.73 -10.26
N PHE A 194 -1.66 -13.53 -9.83
CA PHE A 194 -2.55 -12.52 -9.24
C PHE A 194 -1.90 -11.14 -9.37
N SER A 195 -2.66 -10.14 -9.75
CA SER A 195 -2.20 -8.75 -9.81
C SER A 195 -3.34 -7.83 -9.36
N GLU A 196 -3.08 -7.01 -8.35
CA GLU A 196 -4.04 -5.99 -7.90
C GLU A 196 -4.36 -5.00 -9.02
N TRP A 197 -3.36 -4.64 -9.81
CA TRP A 197 -3.55 -3.74 -10.94
C TRP A 197 -4.54 -4.31 -11.98
N THR A 198 -4.38 -5.57 -12.36
CA THR A 198 -5.29 -6.26 -13.28
C THR A 198 -6.71 -6.37 -12.71
N VAL A 199 -6.84 -6.62 -11.41
CA VAL A 199 -8.15 -6.65 -10.73
C VAL A 199 -8.83 -5.28 -10.76
N LEU A 200 -8.08 -4.21 -10.57
CA LEU A 200 -8.59 -2.84 -10.67
C LEU A 200 -9.02 -2.50 -12.10
N GLU A 201 -8.20 -2.85 -13.10
CA GLU A 201 -8.57 -2.69 -14.52
C GLU A 201 -9.88 -3.43 -14.82
N GLU A 202 -10.01 -4.67 -14.39
CA GLU A 202 -11.22 -5.46 -14.57
C GLU A 202 -12.45 -4.78 -13.94
N TYR A 203 -12.35 -4.29 -12.70
CA TYR A 203 -13.45 -3.64 -12.01
C TYR A 203 -13.92 -2.38 -12.74
N PHE A 204 -12.99 -1.49 -13.09
CA PHE A 204 -13.33 -0.20 -13.71
C PHE A 204 -13.74 -0.32 -15.18
N HIS A 205 -13.34 -1.39 -15.89
CA HIS A 205 -13.85 -1.66 -17.24
C HIS A 205 -15.27 -2.24 -17.24
N ARG A 206 -15.73 -2.87 -16.17
CA ARG A 206 -17.09 -3.42 -16.05
C ARG A 206 -18.14 -2.36 -15.70
N GLN A 207 -17.71 -1.23 -15.19
CA GLN A 207 -18.57 -0.10 -14.83
C GLN A 207 -18.27 1.06 -15.77
N PRO A 208 -19.05 1.23 -16.86
CA PRO A 208 -18.87 2.35 -17.78
C PRO A 208 -19.26 3.70 -17.17
#